data_57ff779c1f5979601b459100a9ba9450
#
_entry.id   57ff779c1f5979601b459100a9ba9450
#
_cell.length_a   1.000
_cell.length_b   1.000
_cell.length_c   1.000
_cell.angle_alpha   90.00
_cell.angle_beta   90.00
_cell.angle_gamma   90.00
#
_symmetry.space_group_name_H-M   'P 1'
#
loop_
_entity.id
_entity.type
_entity.pdbx_description
1 polymer ?
#
loop_
_entity_poly.entity_id
_entity_poly.type
_entity_poly.pdbx_seq_one_letter_code
_entity_poly.pdbx_strand_id
1 'polypeptide(L)'
;MNILLTTLISLVMTYEMPKLPYANNGLEPVISQATIDYHYGKHLQTYVNNLNSLVPSTEFEGKTVEEIVASAPDGAIFNNAGQVLNHTLYFLQFTPKPNKHEPSGKLAEAINRDFGSFENFKKEFNAASTGLFGSGWAWLSVDKNGKLHITKEANGSNPVRAGLTPLLGFDVWEHAYYLDYQNKRAD
;
A
#
# COMPACT_ATOMS: atom_id res chain seq x y z
N MET A 1 46.75 19.69 22.88
CA MET A 1 45.90 19.74 21.67
C MET A 1 44.87 18.64 21.83
N ASN A 2 43.70 19.00 22.44
CA ASN A 2 42.62 18.03 22.68
C ASN A 2 41.77 17.91 21.41
N ILE A 3 41.82 16.75 20.75
CA ILE A 3 40.94 16.40 19.66
C ILE A 3 39.64 15.93 20.30
N LEU A 4 38.61 16.76 20.26
CA LEU A 4 37.23 16.33 20.57
C LEU A 4 36.78 15.38 19.44
N LEU A 5 36.74 14.09 19.76
CA LEU A 5 36.07 13.09 18.92
C LEU A 5 34.57 13.29 19.09
N THR A 6 33.94 14.02 18.19
CA THR A 6 32.48 14.08 18.09
C THR A 6 31.99 12.75 17.52
N THR A 7 31.52 11.87 18.40
CA THR A 7 30.82 10.65 17.98
C THR A 7 29.49 11.07 17.32
N LEU A 8 29.43 11.00 16.00
CA LEU A 8 28.17 11.11 15.27
C LEU A 8 27.36 9.87 15.62
N ILE A 9 26.35 10.01 16.48
CA ILE A 9 25.33 8.98 16.68
C ILE A 9 24.44 9.05 15.42
N SER A 10 24.69 8.15 14.46
CA SER A 10 23.78 7.94 13.36
C SER A 10 22.49 7.38 13.95
N LEU A 11 21.41 8.14 13.87
CA LEU A 11 20.08 7.67 14.23
C LEU A 11 19.67 6.70 13.11
N VAL A 12 19.83 5.41 13.32
CA VAL A 12 19.39 4.38 12.37
C VAL A 12 17.87 4.45 12.34
N MET A 13 17.31 4.88 11.22
CA MET A 13 15.87 4.88 11.00
C MET A 13 15.38 3.43 10.93
N THR A 14 14.45 3.06 11.80
CA THR A 14 13.84 1.74 11.82
C THR A 14 12.42 1.85 11.26
N TYR A 15 12.10 1.01 10.28
CA TYR A 15 10.75 0.91 9.72
C TYR A 15 9.89 0.07 10.66
N GLU A 16 8.66 0.50 10.88
CA GLU A 16 7.75 -0.12 11.84
C GLU A 16 6.44 -0.54 11.19
N MET A 17 5.76 -1.49 11.81
CA MET A 17 4.40 -1.87 11.45
C MET A 17 3.43 -0.72 11.73
N PRO A 18 2.51 -0.38 10.81
CA PRO A 18 1.46 0.59 11.12
C PRO A 18 0.54 0.02 12.20
N LYS A 19 0.13 0.85 13.14
CA LYS A 19 -0.87 0.43 14.12
C LYS A 19 -2.24 0.37 13.46
N LEU A 20 -2.89 -0.79 13.50
CA LEU A 20 -4.26 -0.93 12.98
C LEU A 20 -5.25 -0.07 13.78
N PRO A 21 -6.15 0.68 13.12
CA PRO A 21 -7.19 1.45 13.80
C PRO A 21 -8.40 0.59 14.24
N TYR A 22 -8.30 -0.74 14.09
CA TYR A 22 -9.34 -1.72 14.41
C TYR A 22 -8.73 -3.01 14.97
N ALA A 23 -9.55 -3.84 15.61
CA ALA A 23 -9.14 -5.18 16.05
C ALA A 23 -9.04 -6.14 14.87
N ASN A 24 -8.24 -7.20 14.98
CA ASN A 24 -8.00 -8.14 13.88
C ASN A 24 -9.30 -8.79 13.33
N ASN A 25 -10.34 -8.93 14.15
CA ASN A 25 -11.66 -9.42 13.75
C ASN A 25 -12.64 -8.29 13.36
N GLY A 26 -12.18 -7.05 13.34
CA GLY A 26 -13.05 -5.88 13.12
C GLY A 26 -13.61 -5.74 11.71
N LEU A 27 -13.08 -6.48 10.73
CA LEU A 27 -13.52 -6.43 9.33
C LEU A 27 -14.43 -7.61 8.95
N GLU A 28 -14.72 -8.51 9.90
CA GLU A 28 -15.65 -9.62 9.65
C GLU A 28 -17.08 -9.10 9.37
N PRO A 29 -17.85 -9.79 8.53
CA PRO A 29 -17.54 -11.08 7.87
C PRO A 29 -16.82 -10.93 6.52
N VAL A 30 -16.47 -9.72 6.07
CA VAL A 30 -15.91 -9.48 4.72
C VAL A 30 -14.46 -9.94 4.61
N ILE A 31 -13.63 -9.64 5.62
CA ILE A 31 -12.26 -10.11 5.74
C ILE A 31 -12.15 -10.79 7.10
N SER A 32 -11.82 -12.09 7.11
CA SER A 32 -11.73 -12.87 8.34
C SER A 32 -10.56 -12.44 9.22
N GLN A 33 -10.67 -12.72 10.54
CA GLN A 33 -9.56 -12.54 11.46
C GLN A 33 -8.33 -13.33 10.99
N ALA A 34 -8.53 -14.57 10.51
CA ALA A 34 -7.43 -15.41 10.03
C ALA A 34 -6.66 -14.72 8.88
N THR A 35 -7.37 -14.10 7.94
CA THR A 35 -6.74 -13.33 6.87
C THR A 35 -5.91 -12.17 7.42
N ILE A 36 -6.44 -11.40 8.37
CA ILE A 36 -5.68 -10.29 9.00
C ILE A 36 -4.47 -10.82 9.78
N ASP A 37 -4.60 -11.89 10.54
CA ASP A 37 -3.51 -12.47 11.32
C ASP A 37 -2.33 -12.91 10.43
N TYR A 38 -2.61 -13.45 9.24
CA TYR A 38 -1.56 -13.79 8.27
C TYR A 38 -1.10 -12.59 7.44
N HIS A 39 -2.02 -11.83 6.87
CA HIS A 39 -1.71 -10.77 5.93
C HIS A 39 -0.96 -9.61 6.61
N TYR A 40 -1.49 -9.09 7.72
CA TYR A 40 -0.83 -8.06 8.51
C TYR A 40 0.28 -8.67 9.38
N GLY A 41 -0.06 -9.69 10.18
CA GLY A 41 0.84 -10.22 11.23
C GLY A 41 2.00 -11.06 10.71
N LYS A 42 1.99 -11.54 9.46
CA LYS A 42 3.06 -12.35 8.87
C LYS A 42 3.64 -11.72 7.61
N HIS A 43 2.81 -11.47 6.57
CA HIS A 43 3.33 -10.91 5.31
C HIS A 43 3.92 -9.53 5.51
N LEU A 44 3.16 -8.56 6.01
CA LEU A 44 3.66 -7.21 6.23
C LEU A 44 4.83 -7.20 7.22
N GLN A 45 4.74 -7.94 8.32
CA GLN A 45 5.83 -8.03 9.29
C GLN A 45 7.13 -8.54 8.65
N THR A 46 7.03 -9.51 7.75
CA THR A 46 8.20 -10.03 7.03
C THR A 46 8.82 -8.97 6.13
N TYR A 47 8.01 -8.20 5.39
CA TYR A 47 8.51 -7.12 4.55
C TYR A 47 9.20 -6.02 5.37
N VAL A 48 8.63 -5.65 6.52
CA VAL A 48 9.24 -4.68 7.45
C VAL A 48 10.59 -5.20 7.98
N ASN A 49 10.65 -6.46 8.42
CA ASN A 49 11.88 -7.08 8.92
C ASN A 49 12.96 -7.12 7.82
N ASN A 50 12.58 -7.51 6.61
CA ASN A 50 13.49 -7.56 5.46
C ASN A 50 14.00 -6.16 5.10
N LEU A 51 13.14 -5.15 5.06
CA LEU A 51 13.54 -3.78 4.75
C LEU A 51 14.54 -3.26 5.79
N ASN A 52 14.29 -3.48 7.08
CA ASN A 52 15.20 -3.14 8.16
C ASN A 52 16.56 -3.86 8.08
N SER A 53 16.61 -5.03 7.45
CA SER A 53 17.86 -5.77 7.25
C SER A 53 18.61 -5.35 5.98
N LEU A 54 17.90 -4.88 4.96
CA LEU A 54 18.47 -4.57 3.64
C LEU A 54 18.97 -3.13 3.50
N VAL A 55 18.36 -2.18 4.20
CA VAL A 55 18.64 -0.75 4.04
C VAL A 55 19.94 -0.27 4.71
N PRO A 56 20.34 -0.76 5.90
CA PRO A 56 21.53 -0.27 6.56
C PRO A 56 22.79 -0.32 5.68
N SER A 57 23.61 0.72 5.74
CA SER A 57 24.83 0.89 4.94
C SER A 57 24.62 0.99 3.42
N THR A 58 23.40 1.30 2.98
CA THR A 58 23.08 1.61 1.58
C THR A 58 22.80 3.10 1.40
N GLU A 59 22.68 3.55 0.16
CA GLU A 59 22.24 4.92 -0.17
C GLU A 59 20.82 5.25 0.29
N PHE A 60 20.05 4.26 0.75
CA PHE A 60 18.68 4.39 1.24
C PHE A 60 18.61 4.52 2.76
N GLU A 61 19.74 4.41 3.48
CA GLU A 61 19.76 4.59 4.93
C GLU A 61 19.27 5.99 5.31
N GLY A 62 18.31 6.05 6.25
CA GLY A 62 17.70 7.30 6.70
C GLY A 62 16.59 7.86 5.78
N LYS A 63 16.27 7.19 4.66
CA LYS A 63 15.15 7.58 3.79
C LYS A 63 13.82 7.00 4.28
N THR A 64 12.73 7.71 4.00
CA THR A 64 11.37 7.18 4.21
C THR A 64 11.06 6.06 3.22
N VAL A 65 10.03 5.27 3.51
CA VAL A 65 9.59 4.18 2.62
C VAL A 65 9.17 4.74 1.26
N GLU A 66 8.48 5.88 1.24
CA GLU A 66 8.04 6.56 0.02
C GLU A 66 9.24 7.02 -0.84
N GLU A 67 10.28 7.59 -0.21
CA GLU A 67 11.50 8.03 -0.91
C GLU A 67 12.23 6.83 -1.53
N ILE A 68 12.27 5.70 -0.82
CA ILE A 68 12.86 4.46 -1.35
C ILE A 68 12.06 3.96 -2.54
N VAL A 69 10.72 3.85 -2.42
CA VAL A 69 9.86 3.40 -3.52
C VAL A 69 9.98 4.29 -4.75
N ALA A 70 10.09 5.61 -4.55
CA ALA A 70 10.22 6.57 -5.64
C ALA A 70 11.56 6.46 -6.40
N SER A 71 12.65 6.04 -5.74
CA SER A 71 14.01 6.18 -6.27
C SER A 71 14.80 4.88 -6.40
N ALA A 72 14.42 3.81 -5.68
CA ALA A 72 15.16 2.56 -5.71
C ALA A 72 15.03 1.84 -7.07
N PRO A 73 16.13 1.28 -7.62
CA PRO A 73 16.04 0.39 -8.76
C PRO A 73 15.31 -0.90 -8.39
N ASP A 74 14.86 -1.64 -9.42
CA ASP A 74 14.28 -2.97 -9.21
C ASP A 74 15.24 -3.87 -8.43
N GLY A 75 14.72 -4.57 -7.43
CA GLY A 75 15.51 -5.43 -6.56
C GLY A 75 14.90 -5.62 -5.18
N ALA A 76 15.66 -6.22 -4.27
CA ALA A 76 15.16 -6.60 -2.96
C ALA A 76 14.70 -5.40 -2.12
N ILE A 77 15.45 -4.30 -2.12
CA ILE A 77 15.07 -3.08 -1.37
C ILE A 77 13.77 -2.51 -1.91
N PHE A 78 13.66 -2.31 -3.23
CA PHE A 78 12.44 -1.82 -3.86
C PHE A 78 11.24 -2.72 -3.57
N ASN A 79 11.39 -4.05 -3.72
CA ASN A 79 10.30 -4.99 -3.51
C ASN A 79 9.78 -4.95 -2.06
N ASN A 80 10.67 -4.93 -1.08
CA ASN A 80 10.26 -4.89 0.32
C ASN A 80 9.72 -3.50 0.72
N ALA A 81 10.33 -2.41 0.27
CA ALA A 81 9.82 -1.06 0.51
C ALA A 81 8.44 -0.85 -0.13
N GLY A 82 8.26 -1.27 -1.38
CA GLY A 82 6.97 -1.21 -2.06
C GLY A 82 5.89 -1.99 -1.32
N GLN A 83 6.21 -3.21 -0.89
CA GLN A 83 5.25 -4.00 -0.11
C GLN A 83 4.96 -3.38 1.27
N VAL A 84 5.94 -2.79 1.96
CA VAL A 84 5.70 -2.07 3.21
C VAL A 84 4.76 -0.89 2.97
N LEU A 85 5.01 -0.08 1.95
CA LEU A 85 4.16 1.06 1.61
C LEU A 85 2.74 0.62 1.23
N ASN A 86 2.63 -0.36 0.32
CA ASN A 86 1.36 -0.86 -0.19
C ASN A 86 0.48 -1.40 0.94
N HIS A 87 1.03 -2.27 1.78
CA HIS A 87 0.28 -2.86 2.89
C HIS A 87 -0.07 -1.83 3.97
N THR A 88 0.81 -0.85 4.22
CA THR A 88 0.53 0.24 5.16
C THR A 88 -0.69 1.03 4.71
N LEU A 89 -0.73 1.47 3.46
CA LEU A 89 -1.86 2.19 2.88
C LEU A 89 -3.13 1.32 2.86
N TYR A 90 -2.99 0.04 2.48
CA TYR A 90 -4.09 -0.92 2.42
C TYR A 90 -4.76 -1.13 3.78
N PHE A 91 -3.99 -1.42 4.83
CA PHE A 91 -4.58 -1.68 6.14
C PHE A 91 -5.15 -0.43 6.81
N LEU A 92 -4.59 0.75 6.55
CA LEU A 92 -5.07 2.00 7.14
C LEU A 92 -6.32 2.57 6.46
N GLN A 93 -6.71 2.08 5.29
CA GLN A 93 -7.90 2.56 4.58
C GLN A 93 -9.21 1.93 5.08
N PHE A 94 -9.15 0.82 5.83
CA PHE A 94 -10.35 0.10 6.27
C PHE A 94 -10.96 0.70 7.55
N THR A 95 -12.29 0.56 7.65
CA THR A 95 -13.07 0.88 8.85
C THR A 95 -14.09 -0.23 9.13
N PRO A 96 -14.21 -0.69 10.39
CA PRO A 96 -15.14 -1.75 10.77
C PRO A 96 -16.61 -1.39 10.58
N LYS A 97 -16.95 -0.10 10.68
CA LYS A 97 -18.32 0.39 10.64
C LYS A 97 -18.40 1.59 9.70
N PRO A 98 -18.41 1.36 8.39
CA PRO A 98 -18.55 2.47 7.45
C PRO A 98 -19.91 3.13 7.62
N ASN A 99 -19.93 4.44 7.78
CA ASN A 99 -21.14 5.26 7.88
C ASN A 99 -21.52 5.88 6.53
N LYS A 100 -20.69 5.70 5.52
CA LYS A 100 -20.90 6.14 4.14
C LYS A 100 -20.42 5.06 3.19
N HIS A 101 -21.16 4.88 2.09
CA HIS A 101 -20.83 3.90 1.05
C HIS A 101 -20.46 4.58 -0.27
N GLU A 102 -20.40 5.90 -0.27
CA GLU A 102 -20.08 6.72 -1.44
C GLU A 102 -19.08 7.81 -1.07
N PRO A 103 -18.21 8.22 -1.99
CA PRO A 103 -17.32 9.35 -1.78
C PRO A 103 -18.14 10.65 -1.64
N SER A 104 -17.54 11.64 -0.98
CA SER A 104 -18.15 12.96 -0.77
C SER A 104 -17.14 14.08 -0.99
N GLY A 105 -17.63 15.32 -1.17
CA GLY A 105 -16.81 16.51 -1.34
C GLY A 105 -15.89 16.41 -2.55
N LYS A 106 -14.67 16.91 -2.43
CA LYS A 106 -13.70 17.00 -3.54
C LYS A 106 -13.40 15.66 -4.23
N LEU A 107 -13.42 14.56 -3.50
CA LEU A 107 -13.21 13.24 -4.10
C LEU A 107 -14.38 12.84 -5.01
N ALA A 108 -15.62 13.06 -4.58
CA ALA A 108 -16.79 12.80 -5.40
C ALA A 108 -16.80 13.67 -6.68
N GLU A 109 -16.46 14.94 -6.55
CA GLU A 109 -16.35 15.87 -7.68
C GLU A 109 -15.30 15.39 -8.69
N ALA A 110 -14.12 14.99 -8.20
CA ALA A 110 -13.03 14.48 -9.04
C ALA A 110 -13.40 13.16 -9.73
N ILE A 111 -14.07 12.23 -9.01
CA ILE A 111 -14.55 10.98 -9.61
C ILE A 111 -15.57 11.26 -10.71
N ASN A 112 -16.54 12.14 -10.48
CA ASN A 112 -17.53 12.51 -11.50
C ASN A 112 -16.88 13.20 -12.69
N ARG A 113 -15.90 14.06 -12.47
CA ARG A 113 -15.15 14.73 -13.55
C ARG A 113 -14.38 13.76 -14.41
N ASP A 114 -13.66 12.81 -13.80
CA ASP A 114 -12.64 12.00 -14.48
C ASP A 114 -13.21 10.66 -14.98
N PHE A 115 -14.24 10.12 -14.32
CA PHE A 115 -14.87 8.84 -14.67
C PHE A 115 -16.36 8.98 -15.08
N GLY A 116 -16.91 10.18 -15.00
CA GLY A 116 -18.31 10.46 -15.34
C GLY A 116 -19.32 10.13 -14.22
N SER A 117 -19.05 9.11 -13.40
CA SER A 117 -19.87 8.74 -12.25
C SER A 117 -19.11 7.82 -11.29
N PHE A 118 -19.60 7.69 -10.06
CA PHE A 118 -19.07 6.73 -9.09
C PHE A 118 -19.27 5.28 -9.55
N GLU A 119 -20.39 4.97 -10.22
CA GLU A 119 -20.65 3.64 -10.77
C GLU A 119 -19.64 3.27 -11.87
N ASN A 120 -19.34 4.20 -12.77
CA ASN A 120 -18.30 3.98 -13.78
C ASN A 120 -16.92 3.78 -13.14
N PHE A 121 -16.58 4.62 -12.16
CA PHE A 121 -15.34 4.43 -11.40
C PHE A 121 -15.25 3.02 -10.80
N LYS A 122 -16.30 2.57 -10.11
CA LYS A 122 -16.33 1.20 -9.54
C LYS A 122 -16.14 0.14 -10.60
N LYS A 123 -16.82 0.28 -11.73
CA LYS A 123 -16.68 -0.66 -12.87
C LYS A 123 -15.25 -0.71 -13.40
N GLU A 124 -14.62 0.44 -13.61
CA GLU A 124 -13.26 0.52 -14.13
C GLU A 124 -12.25 0.01 -13.10
N PHE A 125 -12.42 0.36 -11.81
CA PHE A 125 -11.54 -0.08 -10.74
C PHE A 125 -11.64 -1.60 -10.53
N ASN A 126 -12.85 -2.17 -10.54
CA ASN A 126 -13.06 -3.62 -10.48
C ASN A 126 -12.43 -4.33 -11.68
N ALA A 127 -12.60 -3.79 -12.88
CA ALA A 127 -11.96 -4.35 -14.08
C ALA A 127 -10.43 -4.30 -13.99
N ALA A 128 -9.86 -3.25 -13.42
CA ALA A 128 -8.41 -3.16 -13.18
C ALA A 128 -7.94 -4.20 -12.15
N SER A 129 -8.69 -4.36 -11.05
CA SER A 129 -8.36 -5.31 -9.96
C SER A 129 -8.43 -6.75 -10.43
N THR A 130 -9.53 -7.14 -11.08
CA THR A 130 -9.75 -8.52 -11.54
C THR A 130 -8.91 -8.86 -12.77
N GLY A 131 -8.64 -7.90 -13.65
CA GLY A 131 -7.90 -8.06 -14.89
C GLY A 131 -6.38 -7.91 -14.76
N LEU A 132 -5.83 -7.71 -13.57
CA LEU A 132 -4.39 -7.72 -13.37
C LEU A 132 -3.87 -9.16 -13.45
N PHE A 133 -2.96 -9.43 -14.39
CA PHE A 133 -2.35 -10.74 -14.53
C PHE A 133 -1.31 -10.98 -13.45
N GLY A 134 -1.46 -12.07 -12.70
CA GLY A 134 -0.54 -12.45 -11.61
C GLY A 134 -0.79 -11.67 -10.33
N SER A 135 0.26 -11.46 -9.56
CA SER A 135 0.23 -10.77 -8.28
C SER A 135 0.47 -9.27 -8.46
N GLY A 136 -0.21 -8.47 -7.66
CA GLY A 136 -0.03 -7.02 -7.71
C GLY A 136 -1.14 -6.26 -7.01
N TRP A 137 -1.31 -5.00 -7.41
CA TRP A 137 -2.17 -4.00 -6.76
C TRP A 137 -2.93 -3.19 -7.80
N ALA A 138 -4.19 -2.89 -7.53
CA ALA A 138 -4.95 -1.90 -8.27
C ALA A 138 -5.06 -0.62 -7.42
N TRP A 139 -4.80 0.53 -8.04
CA TRP A 139 -4.78 1.81 -7.33
C TRP A 139 -5.65 2.86 -8.00
N LEU A 140 -6.37 3.62 -7.18
CA LEU A 140 -6.82 4.97 -7.52
C LEU A 140 -5.75 5.94 -7.03
N SER A 141 -5.26 6.79 -7.91
CA SER A 141 -4.21 7.76 -7.62
C SER A 141 -4.54 9.12 -8.22
N VAL A 142 -3.90 10.15 -7.72
CA VAL A 142 -4.04 11.51 -8.23
C VAL A 142 -2.69 12.05 -8.71
N ASP A 143 -2.68 12.73 -9.86
CA ASP A 143 -1.50 13.44 -10.37
C ASP A 143 -1.39 14.87 -9.81
N LYS A 144 -0.29 15.55 -10.13
CA LYS A 144 -0.02 16.93 -9.70
C LYS A 144 -1.03 17.98 -10.20
N ASN A 145 -1.83 17.64 -11.20
CA ASN A 145 -2.87 18.51 -11.75
C ASN A 145 -4.25 18.21 -11.11
N GLY A 146 -4.31 17.27 -10.17
CA GLY A 146 -5.54 16.85 -9.52
C GLY A 146 -6.41 15.89 -10.35
N LYS A 147 -5.88 15.32 -11.45
CA LYS A 147 -6.56 14.32 -12.25
C LYS A 147 -6.40 12.94 -11.61
N LEU A 148 -7.49 12.18 -11.57
CA LEU A 148 -7.53 10.81 -11.05
C LEU A 148 -7.13 9.79 -12.13
N HIS A 149 -6.42 8.76 -11.68
CA HIS A 149 -5.94 7.66 -12.52
C HIS A 149 -6.19 6.33 -11.82
N ILE A 150 -6.63 5.33 -12.59
CA ILE A 150 -6.63 3.94 -12.15
C ILE A 150 -5.42 3.26 -12.75
N THR A 151 -4.55 2.68 -11.90
CA THR A 151 -3.34 1.96 -12.35
C THR A 151 -3.32 0.53 -11.84
N LYS A 152 -2.59 -0.32 -12.56
CA LYS A 152 -2.31 -1.72 -12.20
C LYS A 152 -0.81 -1.85 -12.00
N GLU A 153 -0.42 -2.19 -10.78
CA GLU A 153 0.97 -2.29 -10.38
C GLU A 153 1.35 -3.75 -10.10
N ALA A 154 2.27 -4.29 -10.86
CA ALA A 154 2.71 -5.67 -10.68
C ALA A 154 3.56 -5.82 -9.41
N ASN A 155 3.44 -6.97 -8.75
CA ASN A 155 4.23 -7.33 -7.56
C ASN A 155 4.18 -6.28 -6.44
N GLY A 156 5.29 -5.68 -6.06
CA GLY A 156 5.41 -4.64 -5.04
C GLY A 156 5.43 -3.22 -5.58
N SER A 157 5.16 -2.99 -6.87
CA SER A 157 5.15 -1.65 -7.44
C SER A 157 4.04 -0.78 -6.85
N ASN A 158 4.23 0.54 -6.94
CA ASN A 158 3.33 1.55 -6.39
C ASN A 158 3.30 2.79 -7.30
N PRO A 159 2.16 3.48 -7.44
CA PRO A 159 2.02 4.71 -8.24
C PRO A 159 3.00 5.84 -7.88
N VAL A 160 3.53 5.88 -6.66
CA VAL A 160 4.56 6.84 -6.22
C VAL A 160 5.76 6.81 -7.18
N ARG A 161 6.11 5.64 -7.71
CA ARG A 161 7.21 5.51 -8.68
C ARG A 161 6.98 6.26 -9.98
N ALA A 162 5.72 6.44 -10.36
CA ALA A 162 5.31 7.24 -11.52
C ALA A 162 5.01 8.70 -11.17
N GLY A 163 5.31 9.15 -9.94
CA GLY A 163 5.03 10.49 -9.46
C GLY A 163 3.55 10.76 -9.17
N LEU A 164 2.76 9.71 -8.97
CA LEU A 164 1.36 9.81 -8.58
C LEU A 164 1.21 9.65 -7.07
N THR A 165 0.17 10.25 -6.50
CA THR A 165 -0.19 10.07 -5.09
C THR A 165 -1.29 9.02 -4.97
N PRO A 166 -1.05 7.87 -4.32
CA PRO A 166 -2.05 6.83 -4.10
C PRO A 166 -3.14 7.31 -3.13
N LEU A 167 -4.40 7.02 -3.44
CA LEU A 167 -5.58 7.39 -2.64
C LEU A 167 -6.33 6.18 -2.11
N LEU A 168 -6.45 5.11 -2.92
CA LEU A 168 -7.11 3.87 -2.58
C LEU A 168 -6.38 2.73 -3.28
N GLY A 169 -6.09 1.65 -2.56
CA GLY A 169 -5.41 0.48 -3.12
C GLY A 169 -6.09 -0.83 -2.78
N PHE A 170 -6.16 -1.74 -3.76
CA PHE A 170 -6.58 -3.11 -3.53
C PHE A 170 -5.43 -4.06 -3.79
N ASP A 171 -5.13 -4.88 -2.79
CA ASP A 171 -4.24 -6.00 -2.89
C ASP A 171 -4.91 -7.13 -3.66
N VAL A 172 -4.37 -7.48 -4.82
CA VAL A 172 -4.87 -8.58 -5.64
C VAL A 172 -3.89 -9.77 -5.67
N TRP A 173 -2.92 -9.80 -4.76
CA TRP A 173 -2.20 -11.01 -4.43
C TRP A 173 -3.15 -12.02 -3.81
N GLU A 174 -3.00 -13.31 -4.09
CA GLU A 174 -3.88 -14.36 -3.54
C GLU A 174 -3.85 -14.40 -2.00
N HIS A 175 -2.71 -14.08 -1.37
CA HIS A 175 -2.63 -14.04 0.10
C HIS A 175 -3.61 -13.05 0.75
N ALA A 176 -4.07 -12.03 0.02
CA ALA A 176 -5.00 -11.04 0.54
C ALA A 176 -6.44 -11.58 0.67
N TYR A 177 -6.80 -12.62 -0.09
CA TYR A 177 -8.19 -13.08 -0.17
C TYR A 177 -8.37 -14.61 -0.19
N TYR A 178 -7.30 -15.40 -0.29
CA TYR A 178 -7.41 -16.85 -0.54
C TYR A 178 -8.15 -17.61 0.56
N LEU A 179 -7.95 -17.25 1.83
CA LEU A 179 -8.61 -17.93 2.95
C LEU A 179 -10.12 -17.75 2.94
N ASP A 180 -10.61 -16.61 2.46
CA ASP A 180 -12.04 -16.27 2.47
C ASP A 180 -12.71 -16.56 1.12
N TYR A 181 -11.98 -16.40 -0.01
CA TYR A 181 -12.54 -16.46 -1.36
C TYR A 181 -11.81 -17.43 -2.30
N GLN A 182 -10.74 -18.10 -1.88
CA GLN A 182 -9.92 -19.01 -2.66
C GLN A 182 -9.45 -18.36 -3.97
N ASN A 183 -9.68 -19.00 -5.11
CA ASN A 183 -9.30 -18.51 -6.43
C ASN A 183 -10.29 -17.48 -7.03
N LYS A 184 -11.31 -17.09 -6.28
CA LYS A 184 -12.37 -16.20 -6.78
C LYS A 184 -12.04 -14.74 -6.49
N ARG A 185 -11.04 -14.21 -7.19
CA ARG A 185 -10.59 -12.80 -7.02
C ARG A 185 -11.71 -11.77 -7.19
N ALA A 186 -12.73 -12.09 -7.97
CA ALA A 186 -13.83 -11.16 -8.27
C ALA A 186 -14.87 -11.06 -7.15
N ASP A 187 -14.94 -12.02 -6.22
CA ASP A 187 -15.90 -12.06 -5.12
C ASP A 187 -15.42 -11.18 -3.95
#